data_036b5f366db174b978f4b17bbc69a7a0
#
_entry.id   036b5f366db174b978f4b17bbc69a7a0
#
_cell.length_a   1.000
_cell.length_b   1.000
_cell.length_c   1.000
_cell.angle_alpha   90.00
_cell.angle_beta   90.00
_cell.angle_gamma   90.00
#
_symmetry.space_group_name_H-M   'P 1'
#
loop_
_entity.id
_entity.type
_entity.pdbx_description
1 polymer ?
#
loop_
_entity_poly.entity_id
_entity_poly.type
_entity_poly.pdbx_seq_one_letter_code
_entity_poly.pdbx_strand_id
1 'polypeptide(L)' 'MMDQRIEQALRANDPVKELRDLTLHLLANGQTRESILNLFERARQRLRQADRETEEDAVMDAMDFLVGWCSPHMKLPP' A
#
# COMPACT_ATOMS: atom_id res chain seq x y z
N MET A 1 15.69 -4.15 2.39
CA MET A 1 15.33 -4.27 0.96
C MET A 1 13.81 -4.24 0.82
N MET A 2 13.32 -3.52 -0.17
CA MET A 2 11.88 -3.40 -0.38
C MET A 2 11.31 -4.68 -1.01
N ASP A 3 10.06 -4.97 -0.67
CA ASP A 3 9.37 -6.13 -1.23
C ASP A 3 9.33 -6.02 -2.77
N GLN A 4 9.65 -7.12 -3.42
CA GLN A 4 9.74 -7.14 -4.88
C GLN A 4 8.40 -6.87 -5.55
N ARG A 5 7.30 -7.32 -4.94
CA ARG A 5 5.97 -7.09 -5.49
C ARG A 5 5.63 -5.61 -5.49
N ILE A 6 6.05 -4.89 -4.44
CA ILE A 6 5.85 -3.45 -4.37
C ILE A 6 6.69 -2.75 -5.43
N GLU A 7 7.95 -3.17 -5.59
CA GLU A 7 8.81 -2.59 -6.63
C GLU A 7 8.19 -2.74 -8.02
N GLN A 8 7.67 -3.92 -8.32
CA GLN A 8 7.05 -4.15 -9.61
C GLN A 8 5.81 -3.28 -9.81
N ALA A 9 5.02 -3.13 -8.76
CA ALA A 9 3.83 -2.28 -8.84
C ALA A 9 4.21 -0.83 -9.09
N LEU A 10 5.30 -0.37 -8.48
CA LEU A 10 5.76 1.00 -8.66
C LEU A 10 6.28 1.27 -10.05
N ARG A 11 6.71 0.23 -10.76
CA ARG A 11 7.20 0.37 -12.14
C ARG A 11 6.10 0.31 -13.18
N ALA A 12 4.89 0.00 -12.76
CA ALA A 12 3.75 -0.09 -13.67
C ALA A 12 3.34 1.30 -14.16
N ASN A 13 2.54 1.32 -15.22
CA ASN A 13 2.03 2.57 -15.76
C ASN A 13 1.14 3.32 -14.77
N ASP A 14 0.44 2.57 -13.91
CA ASP A 14 -0.42 3.15 -12.90
C ASP A 14 -0.06 2.54 -11.55
N PRO A 15 0.97 3.09 -10.88
CA PRO A 15 1.43 2.51 -9.62
C PRO A 15 0.36 2.48 -8.54
N VAL A 16 -0.49 3.50 -8.47
CA VAL A 16 -1.54 3.56 -7.47
C VAL A 16 -2.51 2.40 -7.64
N LYS A 17 -2.95 2.17 -8.87
CA LYS A 17 -3.87 1.07 -9.15
C LYS A 17 -3.21 -0.28 -8.84
N GLU A 18 -1.97 -0.45 -9.27
CA GLU A 18 -1.26 -1.71 -9.04
C GLU A 18 -1.07 -1.99 -7.57
N LEU A 19 -0.78 -0.96 -6.79
CA LEU A 19 -0.62 -1.13 -5.35
C LEU A 19 -1.95 -1.47 -4.67
N ARG A 20 -3.04 -0.88 -5.14
CA ARG A 20 -4.37 -1.25 -4.62
C ARG A 20 -4.71 -2.68 -4.97
N ASP A 21 -4.42 -3.10 -6.18
CA ASP A 21 -4.65 -4.48 -6.60
C ASP A 21 -3.81 -5.45 -5.76
N LEU A 22 -2.56 -5.08 -5.51
CA LEU A 22 -1.69 -5.88 -4.64
C LEU A 22 -2.27 -5.98 -3.23
N THR A 23 -2.79 -4.88 -2.71
CA THR A 23 -3.42 -4.87 -1.39
C THR A 23 -4.57 -5.87 -1.32
N LEU A 24 -5.44 -5.84 -2.32
CA LEU A 24 -6.57 -6.76 -2.37
C LEU A 24 -6.11 -8.21 -2.51
N HIS A 25 -5.07 -8.43 -3.30
CA HIS A 25 -4.50 -9.75 -3.47
C HIS A 25 -3.94 -10.30 -2.15
N LEU A 26 -3.23 -9.48 -1.42
CA LEU A 26 -2.67 -9.88 -0.13
C LEU A 26 -3.76 -10.19 0.89
N LEU A 27 -4.81 -9.39 0.91
CA LEU A 27 -5.95 -9.64 1.77
C LEU A 27 -6.63 -10.97 1.42
N ALA A 28 -6.78 -11.24 0.12
CA ALA A 28 -7.39 -12.48 -0.34
C ALA A 28 -6.55 -13.70 0.03
N ASN A 29 -5.25 -13.53 0.21
CA ASN A 29 -4.35 -14.59 0.61
C ASN A 29 -4.26 -14.77 2.12
N GLY A 30 -5.07 -14.06 2.87
CA GLY A 30 -5.11 -14.24 4.32
C GLY A 30 -4.18 -13.33 5.10
N GLN A 31 -3.54 -12.38 4.45
CA GLN A 31 -2.72 -11.40 5.15
C GLN A 31 -3.60 -10.46 5.97
N THR A 32 -3.12 -10.10 7.15
CA THR A 32 -3.85 -9.12 7.97
C THR A 32 -3.59 -7.71 7.50
N ARG A 33 -4.51 -6.82 7.82
CA ARG A 33 -4.33 -5.40 7.54
C ARG A 33 -3.03 -4.88 8.15
N GLU A 34 -2.77 -5.24 9.39
CA GLU A 34 -1.54 -4.81 10.07
C GLU A 34 -0.30 -5.26 9.35
N SER A 35 -0.28 -6.51 8.91
CA SER A 35 0.86 -7.06 8.20
C SER A 35 1.11 -6.30 6.91
N ILE A 36 0.05 -5.99 6.18
CA ILE A 36 0.16 -5.26 4.91
C ILE A 36 0.60 -3.82 5.16
N LEU A 37 0.05 -3.18 6.19
CA LEU A 37 0.46 -1.82 6.53
C LEU A 37 1.92 -1.75 6.90
N ASN A 38 2.41 -2.73 7.66
CA ASN A 38 3.82 -2.78 8.02
C ASN A 38 4.71 -2.92 6.78
N LEU A 39 4.28 -3.76 5.84
CA LEU A 39 5.01 -3.96 4.60
C LEU A 39 5.10 -2.65 3.81
N PHE A 40 3.98 -1.95 3.66
CA PHE A 40 3.95 -0.68 2.94
C PHE A 40 4.71 0.41 3.68
N GLU A 41 4.64 0.42 5.01
CA GLU A 41 5.38 1.42 5.79
C GLU A 41 6.88 1.27 5.58
N ARG A 42 7.39 0.05 5.55
CA ARG A 42 8.80 -0.19 5.26
C ARG A 42 9.15 0.30 3.86
N ALA A 43 8.30 0.03 2.90
CA ALA A 43 8.52 0.50 1.53
C ALA A 43 8.54 2.02 1.48
N ARG A 44 7.60 2.66 2.18
CA ARG A 44 7.53 4.11 2.23
C ARG A 44 8.83 4.72 2.77
N GLN A 45 9.35 4.15 3.85
CA GLN A 45 10.59 4.64 4.45
C GLN A 45 11.77 4.49 3.49
N ARG A 46 11.82 3.38 2.78
CA ARG A 46 12.87 3.17 1.79
C ARG A 46 12.79 4.18 0.66
N LEU A 47 11.60 4.44 0.18
CA LEU A 47 11.40 5.40 -0.90
C LEU A 47 11.77 6.80 -0.47
N ARG A 48 11.45 7.15 0.77
CA ARG A 48 11.81 8.46 1.32
C ARG A 48 13.33 8.61 1.38
N GLN A 49 14.03 7.57 1.83
CA GLN A 49 15.48 7.59 1.91
C GLN A 49 16.13 7.68 0.54
N ALA A 50 15.48 7.11 -0.47
CA ALA A 50 15.97 7.14 -1.84
C ALA A 50 15.51 8.38 -2.59
N ASP A 51 14.80 9.28 -1.94
CA ASP A 51 14.30 10.52 -2.55
C ASP A 51 13.36 10.25 -3.72
N ARG A 52 12.53 9.21 -3.58
CA ARG A 52 11.55 8.80 -4.59
C ARG A 52 10.16 9.20 -4.11
N GLU A 53 9.94 10.48 -4.02
CA GLU A 53 8.75 11.03 -3.38
C GLU A 53 7.45 10.68 -4.09
N THR A 54 7.47 10.69 -5.43
CA THR A 54 6.27 10.35 -6.20
C THR A 54 5.83 8.91 -5.91
N GLU A 55 6.78 8.01 -5.80
CA GLU A 55 6.48 6.62 -5.52
C GLU A 55 6.06 6.44 -4.06
N GLU A 56 6.63 7.22 -3.17
CA GLU A 56 6.20 7.22 -1.78
C GLU A 56 4.72 7.61 -1.68
N ASP A 57 4.31 8.63 -2.45
CA ASP A 57 2.91 9.06 -2.46
C ASP A 57 1.99 7.94 -2.92
N ALA A 58 2.41 7.17 -3.90
CA ALA A 58 1.61 6.05 -4.38
C ALA A 58 1.43 4.99 -3.28
N VAL A 59 2.48 4.71 -2.52
CA VAL A 59 2.40 3.77 -1.41
C VAL A 59 1.47 4.30 -0.32
N MET A 60 1.57 5.59 -0.02
CA MET A 60 0.70 6.20 0.98
C MET A 60 -0.76 6.14 0.58
N ASP A 61 -1.07 6.33 -0.71
CA ASP A 61 -2.42 6.20 -1.21
C ASP A 61 -2.96 4.78 -1.02
N ALA A 62 -2.12 3.79 -1.28
CA ALA A 62 -2.52 2.40 -1.07
C ALA A 62 -2.77 2.10 0.41
N MET A 63 -1.99 2.69 1.29
CA MET A 63 -2.20 2.53 2.73
C MET A 63 -3.54 3.14 3.16
N ASP A 64 -3.86 4.32 2.65
CA ASP A 64 -5.14 4.96 2.93
C ASP A 64 -6.31 4.11 2.41
N PHE A 65 -6.16 3.56 1.23
CA PHE A 65 -7.15 2.67 0.65
C PHE A 65 -7.37 1.46 1.56
N LEU A 66 -6.30 0.86 2.05
CA LEU A 66 -6.39 -0.31 2.91
C LEU A 66 -7.11 0.01 4.22
N VAL A 67 -6.79 1.15 4.82
CA VAL A 67 -7.44 1.56 6.07
C VAL A 67 -8.94 1.76 5.86
N GLY A 68 -9.31 2.44 4.79
CA GLY A 68 -10.71 2.66 4.47
C GLY A 68 -11.45 1.37 4.18
N TRP A 69 -10.80 0.46 3.47
CA TRP A 69 -11.39 -0.82 3.11
C TRP A 69 -11.66 -1.68 4.33
N CYS A 70 -10.72 -1.68 5.27
CA CYS A 70 -10.79 -2.58 6.43
C CYS A 70 -11.45 -1.96 7.65
N SER A 71 -11.99 -0.78 7.52
CA SER A 71 -12.59 -0.08 8.66
C SER A 71 -13.98 0.42 8.30
N PRO A 72 -14.90 -0.50 8.03
CA PRO A 72 -16.24 -0.13 7.57
C PRO A 72 -16.98 0.77 8.55
N HIS A 73 -16.72 0.65 9.83
CA HIS A 73 -17.36 1.51 10.81
C HIS A 73 -17.01 2.98 10.65
N MET A 74 -15.91 3.26 9.97
CA MET A 74 -15.54 4.65 9.69
C MET A 74 -16.49 5.32 8.71
N LYS A 75 -17.25 4.53 8.01
CA LYS A 75 -18.23 5.05 7.06
C LYS A 75 -19.53 5.39 7.72
N LEU A 76 -19.69 4.99 8.96
CA LEU A 76 -20.92 5.23 9.67
C LEU A 76 -20.84 6.61 10.28
N PRO A 77 -21.61 7.54 9.75
CA PRO A 77 -21.66 8.83 10.42
C PRO A 77 -22.25 8.58 11.79
N PRO A 78 -21.71 9.22 12.72
CA PRO A 78 -22.26 9.10 14.07
C PRO A 78 -23.69 9.56 14.12
#